data_85ba6abaedd096e1fac3915ca8aa8d70
#
_entry.id   85ba6abaedd096e1fac3915ca8aa8d70
#
_cell.length_a   1.000
_cell.length_b   1.000
_cell.length_c   1.000
_cell.angle_alpha   90.00
_cell.angle_beta   90.00
_cell.angle_gamma   90.00
#
_symmetry.space_group_name_H-M   'P 1'
#
loop_
_entity.id
_entity.type
_entity.pdbx_description
1 polymer ?
#
loop_
_entity_poly.entity_id
_entity_poly.type
_entity_poly.pdbx_seq_one_letter_code
_entity_poly.pdbx_strand_id
1 'polypeptide(L)'
;TVQANLCAGAAPADRCAGRAFNIARGEPSSLLDLLGILADQLGVSVTPDHVAPRPGDVRHSHADIAAARRDLGYTPSISFADGLTRTLAWFRARAEAAGAPQEVNR
;
A
#
# COMPACT_ATOMS: atom_id res chain seq x y z
N THR A 1 3.61 8.16 1.57
CA THR A 1 4.78 8.86 0.98
C THR A 1 4.75 10.36 1.29
N VAL A 2 3.66 11.10 1.06
CA VAL A 2 3.59 12.57 1.31
C VAL A 2 4.01 12.93 2.73
N GLN A 3 3.44 12.27 3.74
CA GLN A 3 3.81 12.50 5.15
C GLN A 3 5.32 12.29 5.39
N ALA A 4 5.92 11.26 4.78
CA ALA A 4 7.35 11.00 4.92
C ALA A 4 8.22 12.14 4.34
N ASN A 5 7.80 12.71 3.20
CA ASN A 5 8.49 13.86 2.61
C ASN A 5 8.37 15.11 3.51
N LEU A 6 7.20 15.34 4.11
CA LEU A 6 7.02 16.45 5.08
C LEU A 6 7.88 16.23 6.33
N CYS A 7 7.94 15.00 6.85
CA CYS A 7 8.83 14.67 7.97
C CYS A 7 10.30 14.91 7.61
N ALA A 8 10.73 14.49 6.41
CA ALA A 8 12.11 14.69 5.95
C ALA A 8 12.46 16.20 5.81
N GLY A 9 11.52 17.01 5.30
CA GLY A 9 11.69 18.45 5.18
C GLY A 9 11.76 19.19 6.53
N ALA A 10 11.15 18.61 7.56
CA ALA A 10 11.15 19.17 8.92
C ALA A 10 12.27 18.59 9.82
N ALA A 11 12.90 17.49 9.42
CA ALA A 11 13.94 16.83 10.22
C ALA A 11 15.25 17.64 10.22
N PRO A 12 16.03 17.59 11.32
CA PRO A 12 17.35 18.21 11.36
C PRO A 12 18.27 17.68 10.26
N ALA A 13 19.02 18.58 9.61
CA ALA A 13 19.85 18.24 8.45
C ALA A 13 20.91 17.17 8.77
N ASP A 14 21.48 17.18 9.96
CA ASP A 14 22.45 16.18 10.43
C ASP A 14 21.87 14.76 10.50
N ARG A 15 20.53 14.62 10.58
CA ARG A 15 19.85 13.32 10.62
C ARG A 15 19.41 12.83 9.25
N CYS A 16 19.18 13.70 8.28
CA CYS A 16 18.55 13.33 7.02
C CYS A 16 19.31 13.74 5.76
N ALA A 17 20.16 14.79 5.78
CA ALA A 17 20.81 15.28 4.58
C ALA A 17 21.71 14.23 3.93
N GLY A 18 21.55 14.05 2.60
CA GLY A 18 22.31 13.08 1.81
C GLY A 18 22.02 11.62 2.09
N ARG A 19 20.95 11.30 2.85
CA ARG A 19 20.59 9.92 3.22
C ARG A 19 19.34 9.45 2.51
N ALA A 20 19.27 8.14 2.25
CA ALA A 20 18.08 7.45 1.74
C ALA A 20 17.36 6.72 2.88
N PHE A 21 16.03 6.72 2.84
CA PHE A 21 15.18 6.07 3.82
C PHE A 21 14.14 5.17 3.15
N ASN A 22 13.99 3.97 3.67
CA ASN A 22 12.87 3.13 3.30
C ASN A 22 11.58 3.71 3.90
N ILE A 23 10.58 3.93 3.07
CA ILE A 23 9.26 4.41 3.48
C ILE A 23 8.23 3.34 3.11
N ALA A 24 7.65 2.76 4.14
CA ALA A 24 6.63 1.73 4.03
C ALA A 24 5.71 1.78 5.26
N ARG A 25 4.80 0.83 5.35
CA ARG A 25 3.92 0.68 6.51
C ARG A 25 4.61 0.02 7.71
N GLY A 26 5.69 -0.75 7.44
CA GLY A 26 6.45 -1.46 8.47
C GLY A 26 5.79 -2.75 8.97
N GLU A 27 4.70 -3.17 8.35
CA GLU A 27 4.01 -4.44 8.61
C GLU A 27 3.86 -5.21 7.31
N PRO A 28 4.16 -6.52 7.29
CA PRO A 28 3.96 -7.35 6.11
C PRO A 28 2.45 -7.53 5.84
N SER A 29 2.11 -7.70 4.58
CA SER A 29 0.78 -8.11 4.13
C SER A 29 0.93 -9.10 3.00
N SER A 30 0.14 -10.15 2.98
CA SER A 30 0.15 -11.15 1.92
C SER A 30 -0.77 -10.73 0.76
N LEU A 31 -0.60 -11.36 -0.40
CA LEU A 31 -1.55 -11.20 -1.52
C LEU A 31 -2.94 -11.77 -1.17
N LEU A 32 -3.00 -12.77 -0.28
CA LEU A 32 -4.28 -13.31 0.18
C LEU A 32 -5.00 -12.33 1.11
N ASP A 33 -4.27 -11.60 1.98
CA ASP A 33 -4.86 -10.51 2.78
C ASP A 33 -5.41 -9.41 1.87
N LEU A 34 -4.65 -9.00 0.85
CA LEU A 34 -5.09 -8.04 -0.15
C LEU A 34 -6.38 -8.51 -0.84
N LEU A 35 -6.41 -9.76 -1.32
CA LEU A 35 -7.55 -10.34 -2.00
C LEU A 35 -8.78 -10.39 -1.09
N GLY A 36 -8.62 -10.84 0.16
CA GLY A 36 -9.70 -10.92 1.13
C GLY A 36 -10.32 -9.53 1.41
N ILE A 37 -9.49 -8.54 1.70
CA ILE A 37 -9.97 -7.17 1.95
C ILE A 37 -10.71 -6.59 0.73
N LEU A 38 -10.18 -6.81 -0.47
CA LEU A 38 -10.83 -6.31 -1.70
C LEU A 38 -12.17 -7.04 -1.97
N ALA A 39 -12.21 -8.36 -1.79
CA ALA A 39 -13.42 -9.15 -1.95
C ALA A 39 -14.53 -8.68 -0.99
N ASP A 40 -14.19 -8.48 0.28
CA ASP A 40 -15.12 -7.98 1.30
C ASP A 40 -15.65 -6.58 0.95
N GLN A 41 -14.76 -5.65 0.54
CA GLN A 41 -15.15 -4.28 0.21
C GLN A 41 -15.95 -4.16 -1.10
N LEU A 42 -15.78 -5.11 -2.00
CA LEU A 42 -16.52 -5.19 -3.26
C LEU A 42 -17.80 -6.02 -3.14
N GLY A 43 -17.96 -6.79 -2.06
CA GLY A 43 -19.10 -7.68 -1.87
C GLY A 43 -19.09 -8.88 -2.82
N VAL A 44 -17.90 -9.35 -3.21
CA VAL A 44 -17.74 -10.46 -4.15
C VAL A 44 -17.04 -11.64 -3.48
N SER A 45 -17.33 -12.85 -3.94
CA SER A 45 -16.59 -14.05 -3.55
C SER A 45 -15.55 -14.38 -4.62
N VAL A 46 -14.30 -14.55 -4.20
CA VAL A 46 -13.19 -14.84 -5.11
C VAL A 46 -12.42 -16.05 -4.61
N THR A 47 -12.19 -17.00 -5.50
CA THR A 47 -11.32 -18.16 -5.25
C THR A 47 -10.04 -17.96 -6.04
N PRO A 48 -8.86 -17.82 -5.39
CA PRO A 48 -7.61 -17.64 -6.11
C PRO A 48 -7.18 -18.94 -6.80
N ASP A 49 -6.66 -18.83 -8.00
CA ASP A 49 -5.98 -19.91 -8.70
C ASP A 49 -4.49 -19.89 -8.39
N HIS A 50 -3.98 -20.94 -7.77
CA HIS A 50 -2.59 -21.07 -7.38
C HIS A 50 -1.80 -21.80 -8.48
N VAL A 51 -0.91 -21.08 -9.12
CA VAL A 51 -0.03 -21.60 -10.16
C VAL A 51 1.42 -21.78 -9.65
N ALA A 52 2.24 -22.48 -10.42
CA ALA A 52 3.65 -22.65 -10.09
C ALA A 52 4.38 -21.30 -9.95
N PRO A 53 5.33 -21.18 -9.02
CA PRO A 53 6.13 -19.97 -8.87
C PRO A 53 6.89 -19.64 -10.16
N ARG A 54 6.95 -18.34 -10.51
CA ARG A 54 7.74 -17.89 -11.65
C ARG A 54 9.22 -17.76 -11.23
N PRO A 55 10.18 -18.13 -12.08
CA PRO A 55 11.58 -17.86 -11.83
C PRO A 55 11.82 -16.36 -11.60
N GLY A 56 12.51 -16.03 -10.51
CA GLY A 56 12.83 -14.63 -10.15
C GLY A 56 11.78 -13.93 -9.28
N ASP A 57 10.63 -14.53 -8.99
CA ASP A 57 9.67 -13.94 -8.06
C ASP A 57 10.23 -13.91 -6.63
N VAL A 58 10.14 -12.74 -6.00
CA VAL A 58 10.54 -12.54 -4.61
C VAL A 58 9.37 -12.93 -3.70
N ARG A 59 9.54 -14.00 -2.92
CA ARG A 59 8.50 -14.50 -2.00
C ARG A 59 8.17 -13.53 -0.87
N HIS A 60 9.18 -12.83 -0.36
CA HIS A 60 9.05 -11.91 0.76
C HIS A 60 9.68 -10.58 0.39
N SER A 61 8.87 -9.54 0.32
CA SER A 61 9.31 -8.17 0.11
C SER A 61 8.77 -7.32 1.26
N HIS A 62 9.67 -6.93 2.16
CA HIS A 62 9.33 -6.14 3.34
C HIS A 62 10.41 -5.10 3.57
N ALA A 63 10.01 -3.85 3.80
CA ALA A 63 10.93 -2.76 4.06
C ALA A 63 11.01 -2.49 5.57
N ASP A 64 12.23 -2.50 6.12
CA ASP A 64 12.50 -1.97 7.44
C ASP A 64 12.45 -0.44 7.42
N ILE A 65 11.59 0.14 8.26
CA ILE A 65 11.38 1.59 8.40
C ILE A 65 11.99 2.15 9.69
N ALA A 66 12.81 1.39 10.41
CA ALA A 66 13.37 1.81 11.68
C ALA A 66 14.17 3.12 11.56
N ALA A 67 14.96 3.27 10.50
CA ALA A 67 15.71 4.50 10.23
C ALA A 67 14.77 5.70 10.00
N ALA A 68 13.71 5.55 9.21
CA ALA A 68 12.73 6.61 8.98
C ALA A 68 12.01 7.01 10.27
N ARG A 69 11.66 6.05 11.12
CA ARG A 69 11.07 6.33 12.44
C ARG A 69 12.01 7.12 13.34
N ARG A 70 13.26 6.68 13.47
CA ARG A 70 14.24 7.26 14.36
C ARG A 70 14.70 8.65 13.92
N ASP A 71 15.04 8.80 12.63
CA ASP A 71 15.74 9.97 12.12
C ASP A 71 14.79 11.03 11.55
N LEU A 72 13.64 10.63 11.00
CA LEU A 72 12.63 11.53 10.44
C LEU A 72 11.38 11.69 11.33
N GLY A 73 11.21 10.87 12.37
CA GLY A 73 9.96 10.83 13.13
C GLY A 73 8.77 10.29 12.33
N TYR A 74 9.02 9.56 11.24
CA TYR A 74 7.98 9.01 10.38
C TYR A 74 7.23 7.89 11.08
N THR A 75 5.91 8.02 11.17
CA THR A 75 5.01 6.96 11.65
C THR A 75 3.87 6.76 10.64
N PRO A 76 3.69 5.55 10.09
CA PRO A 76 2.56 5.26 9.22
C PRO A 76 1.24 5.49 9.95
N SER A 77 0.33 6.27 9.36
CA SER A 77 -0.96 6.64 9.96
C SER A 77 -2.17 5.99 9.29
N ILE A 78 -1.98 5.32 8.15
CA ILE A 78 -3.04 4.70 7.38
C ILE A 78 -2.86 3.18 7.44
N SER A 79 -3.89 2.46 7.86
CA SER A 79 -3.90 1.00 7.83
C SER A 79 -3.95 0.49 6.37
N PHE A 80 -3.62 -0.80 6.17
CA PHE A 80 -3.69 -1.41 4.85
C PHE A 80 -5.14 -1.42 4.31
N ALA A 81 -6.10 -1.78 5.16
CA ALA A 81 -7.52 -1.79 4.81
C ALA A 81 -8.06 -0.39 4.47
N ASP A 82 -7.74 0.63 5.28
CA ASP A 82 -8.16 2.01 5.00
C ASP A 82 -7.53 2.55 3.71
N GLY A 83 -6.27 2.21 3.45
CA GLY A 83 -5.59 2.55 2.20
C GLY A 83 -6.29 1.95 0.98
N LEU A 84 -6.69 0.68 1.07
CA LEU A 84 -7.45 0.00 0.01
C LEU A 84 -8.84 0.61 -0.17
N THR A 85 -9.55 0.94 0.91
CA THR A 85 -10.85 1.62 0.84
C THR A 85 -10.74 2.94 0.05
N ARG A 86 -9.74 3.76 0.35
CA ARG A 86 -9.51 5.03 -0.38
C ARG A 86 -9.15 4.79 -1.83
N THR A 87 -8.35 3.77 -2.10
CA THR A 87 -7.96 3.39 -3.46
C THR A 87 -9.16 2.95 -4.28
N LEU A 88 -10.03 2.09 -3.72
CA LEU A 88 -11.26 1.66 -4.37
C LEU A 88 -12.22 2.82 -4.64
N ALA A 89 -12.39 3.72 -3.67
CA ALA A 89 -13.22 4.92 -3.86
C ALA A 89 -12.70 5.78 -5.03
N TRP A 90 -11.38 5.95 -5.14
CA TRP A 90 -10.79 6.68 -6.25
C TRP A 90 -11.02 5.99 -7.60
N PHE A 91 -10.84 4.67 -7.68
CA PHE A 91 -11.10 3.92 -8.92
C PHE A 91 -12.57 3.99 -9.34
N ARG A 92 -13.51 3.87 -8.39
CA ARG A 92 -14.95 3.99 -8.67
C ARG A 92 -15.30 5.37 -9.24
N ALA A 93 -14.85 6.45 -8.58
CA ALA A 93 -15.10 7.80 -9.06
C ALA A 93 -14.50 8.05 -10.46
N ARG A 94 -13.33 7.46 -10.74
CA ARG A 94 -12.70 7.57 -12.05
C ARG A 94 -13.42 6.76 -13.13
N ALA A 95 -13.93 5.58 -12.83
CA ALA A 95 -14.73 4.77 -13.75
C ALA A 95 -16.04 5.46 -14.10
N GLU A 96 -16.73 6.04 -13.11
CA GLU A 96 -17.96 6.84 -13.31
C GLU A 96 -17.68 8.04 -14.21
N ALA A 97 -16.60 8.78 -13.96
CA ALA A 97 -16.21 9.95 -14.77
C ALA A 97 -15.84 9.57 -16.23
N ALA A 98 -15.32 8.34 -16.43
CA ALA A 98 -14.98 7.85 -17.76
C ALA A 98 -16.16 7.22 -18.53
N GLY A 99 -17.36 7.16 -17.93
CA GLY A 99 -18.54 6.53 -18.54
C GLY A 99 -18.40 5.02 -18.73
N ALA A 100 -17.50 4.36 -17.99
CA ALA A 100 -17.32 2.93 -18.08
C ALA A 100 -18.53 2.20 -17.47
N PRO A 101 -19.15 1.22 -18.16
CA PRO A 101 -20.24 0.44 -17.61
C PRO A 101 -19.74 -0.33 -16.39
N GLN A 102 -20.49 -0.25 -15.29
CA GLN A 102 -20.26 -1.09 -14.11
C GLN A 102 -20.77 -2.51 -14.41
N GLU A 103 -20.04 -3.28 -15.21
CA GLU A 103 -20.30 -4.71 -15.31
C GLU A 103 -19.72 -5.40 -14.07
N VAL A 104 -20.54 -5.44 -13.02
CA VAL A 104 -20.36 -6.44 -11.97
C VAL A 104 -20.91 -7.74 -12.53
N ASN A 105 -20.03 -8.55 -13.11
CA ASN A 105 -20.39 -9.91 -13.50
C ASN A 105 -20.83 -10.67 -12.23
N ARG A 106 -22.11 -11.07 -12.23
CA ARG A 106 -22.73 -11.98 -11.26
C ARG A 106 -22.24 -13.41 -11.47
#